data_f72aa05f9d85f0aeb9678ae9dc8169d2
#
_entry.id   f72aa05f9d85f0aeb9678ae9dc8169d2
#
_cell.length_a   1.000
_cell.length_b   1.000
_cell.length_c   1.000
_cell.angle_alpha   90.00
_cell.angle_beta   90.00
_cell.angle_gamma   90.00
#
_symmetry.space_group_name_H-M   'P 1'
#
loop_
_entity.id
_entity.type
_entity.pdbx_description
1 polymer ?
#
loop_
_entity_poly.entity_id
_entity_poly.type
_entity_poly.pdbx_seq_one_letter_code
_entity_poly.pdbx_strand_id
1 'polypeptide(L)'
;MPQATYPIKKFADLRMYIAADMFRYMTSTRAKAFLRAWYIAGFRYTFFMRCCRYYSHRLWHRPLFLLCRIALRHYSVKYGFQIPWQTDIGPGLMIGHYGSIIINPNSRIGINCNISVGVLMGLTHDIEHHVFYYPTIGHRVSLANGVKVIGNVHIDDGAVVGVGAVVTAGLDKDAVAVGVPARVIAHTGSAAYVGSFHPATIPLMNEAVKASN
;
A
#
# COMPACT_ATOMS: atom_id res chain seq x y z
N MET A 1 -11.72 -9.61 -13.98
CA MET A 1 -12.69 -9.23 -12.93
C MET A 1 -12.41 -7.79 -12.52
N PRO A 2 -13.41 -6.95 -12.28
CA PRO A 2 -13.17 -5.60 -11.80
C PRO A 2 -12.57 -5.69 -10.39
N GLN A 3 -11.30 -5.30 -10.27
CA GLN A 3 -10.63 -5.26 -8.97
C GLN A 3 -11.26 -4.18 -8.08
N ALA A 4 -11.46 -4.49 -6.81
CA ALA A 4 -12.00 -3.55 -5.84
C ALA A 4 -11.14 -2.27 -5.81
N THR A 5 -11.76 -1.14 -6.01
CA THR A 5 -11.13 0.17 -5.84
C THR A 5 -11.36 0.65 -4.42
N TYR A 6 -10.39 1.36 -3.86
CA TYR A 6 -10.44 1.89 -2.49
C TYR A 6 -10.66 3.42 -2.49
N PRO A 7 -11.87 3.91 -2.84
CA PRO A 7 -12.12 5.34 -2.95
C PRO A 7 -12.24 6.00 -1.56
N ILE A 8 -11.73 7.23 -1.43
CA ILE A 8 -11.93 8.07 -0.25
C ILE A 8 -12.85 9.23 -0.68
N LYS A 9 -14.17 9.01 -0.62
CA LYS A 9 -15.16 9.99 -1.10
C LYS A 9 -15.80 10.80 0.02
N LYS A 10 -16.00 10.19 1.19
CA LYS A 10 -16.61 10.82 2.38
C LYS A 10 -15.57 11.11 3.44
N PHE A 11 -15.84 12.07 4.31
CA PHE A 11 -14.96 12.36 5.44
C PHE A 11 -14.84 11.17 6.41
N ALA A 12 -15.90 10.36 6.51
CA ALA A 12 -15.87 9.11 7.27
C ALA A 12 -14.83 8.13 6.71
N ASP A 13 -14.73 8.01 5.37
CA ASP A 13 -13.72 7.17 4.72
C ASP A 13 -12.32 7.65 5.07
N LEU A 14 -12.07 8.97 4.95
CA LEU A 14 -10.76 9.56 5.30
C LEU A 14 -10.37 9.24 6.76
N ARG A 15 -11.30 9.42 7.70
CA ARG A 15 -11.06 9.11 9.11
C ARG A 15 -10.74 7.65 9.32
N MET A 16 -11.47 6.75 8.68
CA MET A 16 -11.28 5.31 8.77
C MET A 16 -9.90 4.91 8.20
N TYR A 17 -9.51 5.44 7.04
CA TYR A 17 -8.20 5.16 6.44
C TYR A 17 -7.05 5.64 7.32
N ILE A 18 -7.13 6.86 7.85
CA ILE A 18 -6.11 7.39 8.77
C ILE A 18 -6.05 6.57 10.05
N ALA A 19 -7.20 6.18 10.61
CA ALA A 19 -7.25 5.35 11.80
C ALA A 19 -6.67 3.95 11.55
N ALA A 20 -6.96 3.35 10.40
CA ALA A 20 -6.42 2.05 10.02
C ALA A 20 -4.90 2.11 9.79
N ASP A 21 -4.40 3.12 9.06
CA ASP A 21 -2.96 3.30 8.87
C ASP A 21 -2.25 3.51 10.23
N MET A 22 -2.82 4.36 11.11
CA MET A 22 -2.26 4.62 12.45
C MET A 22 -2.25 3.36 13.33
N PHE A 23 -3.31 2.56 13.28
CA PHE A 23 -3.43 1.35 14.08
C PHE A 23 -2.31 0.35 13.82
N ARG A 24 -1.78 0.32 12.59
CA ARG A 24 -0.64 -0.53 12.21
C ARG A 24 0.63 -0.23 12.98
N TYR A 25 0.80 1.00 13.46
CA TYR A 25 1.99 1.42 14.22
C TYR A 25 1.75 1.43 15.73
N MET A 26 0.52 1.76 16.16
CA MET A 26 0.21 2.08 17.56
C MET A 26 -0.72 1.08 18.23
N THR A 27 -1.35 0.18 17.48
CA THR A 27 -2.42 -0.73 17.97
C THR A 27 -3.55 0.00 18.73
N SER A 28 -3.70 1.31 18.48
CA SER A 28 -4.65 2.21 19.13
C SER A 28 -4.99 3.38 18.22
N THR A 29 -6.20 3.93 18.37
CA THR A 29 -6.67 5.12 17.64
C THR A 29 -6.91 6.32 18.57
N ARG A 30 -6.44 6.28 19.82
CA ARG A 30 -6.58 7.39 20.79
C ARG A 30 -5.67 8.57 20.43
N ALA A 31 -6.01 9.77 20.91
CA ALA A 31 -5.26 11.01 20.62
C ALA A 31 -3.76 10.90 20.97
N LYS A 32 -3.41 10.27 22.10
CA LYS A 32 -2.00 10.04 22.48
C LYS A 32 -1.25 9.16 21.45
N ALA A 33 -1.95 8.18 20.86
CA ALA A 33 -1.39 7.34 19.81
C ALA A 33 -1.14 8.15 18.52
N PHE A 34 -2.04 9.06 18.18
CA PHE A 34 -1.87 9.96 17.03
C PHE A 34 -0.61 10.83 17.19
N LEU A 35 -0.40 11.45 18.35
CA LEU A 35 0.79 12.25 18.61
C LEU A 35 2.08 11.43 18.46
N ARG A 36 2.09 10.18 18.94
CA ARG A 36 3.25 9.29 18.77
C ARG A 36 3.45 8.86 17.32
N ALA A 37 2.36 8.46 16.64
CA ALA A 37 2.40 8.06 15.24
C ALA A 37 2.91 9.20 14.34
N TRP A 38 2.64 10.47 14.72
CA TRP A 38 3.11 11.64 13.97
C TRP A 38 4.63 11.73 13.86
N TYR A 39 5.39 11.15 14.77
CA TYR A 39 6.85 11.07 14.68
C TYR A 39 7.33 9.98 13.71
N ILE A 40 6.46 9.06 13.27
CA ILE A 40 6.81 7.99 12.35
C ILE A 40 6.68 8.49 10.91
N ALA A 41 7.77 8.37 10.14
CA ALA A 41 7.86 8.86 8.76
C ALA A 41 6.76 8.24 7.86
N GLY A 42 6.56 6.93 7.94
CA GLY A 42 5.55 6.20 7.16
C GLY A 42 4.14 6.69 7.43
N PHE A 43 3.74 6.85 8.71
CA PHE A 43 2.41 7.36 9.04
C PHE A 43 2.20 8.81 8.54
N ARG A 44 3.17 9.67 8.74
CA ARG A 44 3.08 11.09 8.31
C ARG A 44 2.91 11.21 6.81
N TYR A 45 3.63 10.36 6.05
CA TYR A 45 3.50 10.32 4.61
C TYR A 45 2.11 9.84 4.18
N THR A 46 1.65 8.69 4.72
CA THR A 46 0.34 8.12 4.37
C THR A 46 -0.79 9.07 4.77
N PHE A 47 -0.69 9.79 5.89
CA PHE A 47 -1.65 10.80 6.30
C PHE A 47 -1.87 11.85 5.20
N PHE A 48 -0.81 12.49 4.71
CA PHE A 48 -0.94 13.50 3.64
C PHE A 48 -1.37 12.89 2.31
N MET A 49 -0.96 11.68 2.00
CA MET A 49 -1.41 10.94 0.83
C MET A 49 -2.94 10.71 0.87
N ARG A 50 -3.49 10.27 2.01
CA ARG A 50 -4.94 10.09 2.20
C ARG A 50 -5.69 11.42 2.10
N CYS A 51 -5.16 12.48 2.71
CA CYS A 51 -5.72 13.83 2.60
C CYS A 51 -5.74 14.32 1.14
N CYS A 52 -4.66 14.16 0.39
CA CYS A 52 -4.63 14.50 -1.03
C CYS A 52 -5.71 13.75 -1.81
N ARG A 53 -5.86 12.45 -1.58
CA ARG A 53 -6.88 11.63 -2.26
C ARG A 53 -8.29 12.10 -1.94
N TYR A 54 -8.59 12.44 -0.69
CA TYR A 54 -9.89 12.97 -0.28
C TYR A 54 -10.18 14.35 -0.86
N TYR A 55 -9.25 15.30 -0.72
CA TYR A 55 -9.46 16.68 -1.14
C TYR A 55 -9.41 16.88 -2.65
N SER A 56 -8.90 15.92 -3.43
CA SER A 56 -8.84 16.02 -4.89
C SER A 56 -10.21 15.99 -5.57
N HIS A 57 -11.27 15.50 -4.90
CA HIS A 57 -12.58 15.25 -5.52
C HIS A 57 -13.50 16.48 -5.58
N ARG A 58 -13.17 17.59 -4.90
CA ARG A 58 -14.06 18.76 -4.80
C ARG A 58 -13.33 20.07 -5.03
N LEU A 59 -13.93 20.96 -5.83
CA LEU A 59 -13.35 22.26 -6.17
C LEU A 59 -13.11 23.16 -4.95
N TRP A 60 -14.03 23.16 -3.97
CA TRP A 60 -13.92 23.95 -2.74
C TRP A 60 -12.76 23.50 -1.84
N HIS A 61 -12.30 22.29 -2.01
CA HIS A 61 -11.15 21.76 -1.25
C HIS A 61 -9.80 22.07 -1.91
N ARG A 62 -9.77 22.79 -3.04
CA ARG A 62 -8.51 23.08 -3.76
C ARG A 62 -7.41 23.68 -2.88
N PRO A 63 -7.67 24.67 -1.99
CA PRO A 63 -6.63 25.19 -1.11
C PRO A 63 -6.05 24.13 -0.17
N LEU A 64 -6.92 23.32 0.46
CA LEU A 64 -6.49 22.21 1.34
C LEU A 64 -5.75 21.12 0.56
N PHE A 65 -6.22 20.81 -0.63
CA PHE A 65 -5.53 19.88 -1.52
C PHE A 65 -4.12 20.37 -1.85
N LEU A 66 -3.96 21.65 -2.19
CA LEU A 66 -2.66 22.24 -2.51
C LEU A 66 -1.71 22.20 -1.31
N LEU A 67 -2.18 22.55 -0.12
CA LEU A 67 -1.40 22.46 1.13
C LEU A 67 -0.96 21.03 1.41
N CYS A 68 -1.88 20.05 1.29
CA CYS A 68 -1.55 18.64 1.47
C CYS A 68 -0.55 18.15 0.41
N ARG A 69 -0.67 18.63 -0.85
CA ARG A 69 0.27 18.32 -1.93
C ARG A 69 1.68 18.84 -1.66
N ILE A 70 1.78 20.07 -1.15
CA ILE A 70 3.08 20.68 -0.78
C ILE A 70 3.71 19.85 0.36
N ALA A 71 2.94 19.54 1.40
CA ALA A 71 3.42 18.71 2.50
C ALA A 71 3.82 17.30 2.03
N LEU A 72 2.99 16.66 1.20
CA LEU A 72 3.30 15.34 0.64
C LEU A 72 4.59 15.38 -0.19
N ARG A 73 4.78 16.42 -1.03
CA ARG A 73 6.01 16.59 -1.81
C ARG A 73 7.23 16.78 -0.91
N HIS A 74 7.11 17.59 0.14
CA HIS A 74 8.18 17.77 1.12
C HIS A 74 8.59 16.43 1.75
N TYR A 75 7.63 15.65 2.25
CA TYR A 75 7.91 14.35 2.87
C TYR A 75 8.35 13.29 1.86
N SER A 76 7.89 13.36 0.60
CA SER A 76 8.37 12.51 -0.49
C SER A 76 9.89 12.64 -0.66
N VAL A 77 10.38 13.88 -0.78
CA VAL A 77 11.81 14.14 -0.91
C VAL A 77 12.57 13.79 0.38
N LYS A 78 12.04 14.21 1.53
CA LYS A 78 12.69 14.00 2.84
C LYS A 78 12.88 12.53 3.19
N TYR A 79 11.91 11.66 2.85
CA TYR A 79 11.93 10.24 3.22
C TYR A 79 12.29 9.30 2.06
N GLY A 80 12.39 9.82 0.83
CA GLY A 80 12.64 9.02 -0.36
C GLY A 80 11.41 8.23 -0.85
N PHE A 81 10.20 8.60 -0.43
CA PHE A 81 8.98 7.91 -0.85
C PHE A 81 8.42 8.49 -2.15
N GLN A 82 8.37 7.71 -3.20
CA GLN A 82 7.74 8.05 -4.48
C GLN A 82 6.47 7.21 -4.66
N ILE A 83 5.46 7.49 -3.83
CA ILE A 83 4.15 6.85 -3.88
C ILE A 83 3.14 7.92 -4.28
N PRO A 84 2.68 7.96 -5.53
CA PRO A 84 1.71 8.95 -5.97
C PRO A 84 0.40 8.83 -5.18
N TRP A 85 -0.20 9.97 -4.81
CA TRP A 85 -1.46 9.98 -4.06
C TRP A 85 -2.64 9.36 -4.84
N GLN A 86 -2.50 9.26 -6.17
CA GLN A 86 -3.48 8.61 -7.07
C GLN A 86 -3.44 7.10 -6.99
N THR A 87 -2.33 6.51 -6.55
CA THR A 87 -2.18 5.06 -6.46
C THR A 87 -3.30 4.45 -5.62
N ASP A 88 -3.92 3.40 -6.13
CA ASP A 88 -5.04 2.74 -5.47
C ASP A 88 -4.54 1.83 -4.35
N ILE A 89 -4.60 2.33 -3.11
CA ILE A 89 -4.06 1.67 -1.92
C ILE A 89 -5.14 1.59 -0.85
N GLY A 90 -5.43 0.36 -0.41
CA GLY A 90 -6.37 0.09 0.67
C GLY A 90 -5.94 0.68 2.02
N PRO A 91 -6.86 0.73 3.01
CA PRO A 91 -6.56 1.18 4.36
C PRO A 91 -5.61 0.23 5.09
N GLY A 92 -4.89 0.73 6.08
CA GLY A 92 -3.96 -0.05 6.89
C GLY A 92 -2.59 -0.26 6.23
N LEU A 93 -2.17 0.64 5.35
CA LEU A 93 -0.82 0.62 4.81
C LEU A 93 0.22 0.93 5.90
N MET A 94 1.20 0.06 6.05
CA MET A 94 2.36 0.26 6.92
C MET A 94 3.63 0.41 6.10
N ILE A 95 4.35 1.52 6.31
CA ILE A 95 5.69 1.75 5.79
C ILE A 95 6.66 1.71 6.97
N GLY A 96 7.45 0.63 7.06
CA GLY A 96 8.27 0.34 8.24
C GLY A 96 9.42 1.31 8.45
N HIS A 97 10.15 1.63 7.39
CA HIS A 97 11.36 2.46 7.43
C HIS A 97 11.33 3.50 6.32
N TYR A 98 11.99 4.65 6.56
CA TYR A 98 12.22 5.63 5.51
C TYR A 98 13.39 5.23 4.61
N GLY A 99 13.36 5.69 3.36
CA GLY A 99 14.31 5.37 2.31
C GLY A 99 13.60 5.18 0.97
N SER A 100 14.31 4.80 -0.07
CA SER A 100 13.74 4.72 -1.41
C SER A 100 12.59 3.72 -1.48
N ILE A 101 11.38 4.20 -1.77
CA ILE A 101 10.21 3.39 -2.15
C ILE A 101 9.63 4.01 -3.41
N ILE A 102 9.50 3.21 -4.48
CA ILE A 102 9.00 3.69 -5.76
C ILE A 102 7.82 2.83 -6.18
N ILE A 103 6.64 3.44 -6.29
CA ILE A 103 5.42 2.74 -6.72
C ILE A 103 4.83 3.45 -7.93
N ASN A 104 4.57 2.68 -8.99
CA ASN A 104 3.89 3.21 -10.16
C ASN A 104 2.44 3.60 -9.81
N PRO A 105 1.93 4.77 -10.28
CA PRO A 105 0.59 5.25 -9.94
C PRO A 105 -0.54 4.31 -10.33
N ASN A 106 -0.35 3.48 -11.35
CA ASN A 106 -1.35 2.52 -11.82
C ASN A 106 -1.26 1.15 -11.11
N SER A 107 -0.27 0.94 -10.23
CA SER A 107 -0.23 -0.24 -9.38
C SER A 107 -1.36 -0.22 -8.36
N ARG A 108 -1.74 -1.40 -7.87
CA ARG A 108 -2.78 -1.55 -6.83
C ARG A 108 -2.23 -2.27 -5.63
N ILE A 109 -2.64 -1.85 -4.45
CA ILE A 109 -2.23 -2.45 -3.17
C ILE A 109 -3.47 -2.61 -2.30
N GLY A 110 -3.67 -3.82 -1.82
CA GLY A 110 -4.80 -4.17 -0.97
C GLY A 110 -4.74 -3.58 0.43
N ILE A 111 -5.55 -4.13 1.30
CA ILE A 111 -5.78 -3.67 2.67
C ILE A 111 -4.73 -4.30 3.60
N ASN A 112 -4.25 -3.55 4.60
CA ASN A 112 -3.34 -4.01 5.65
C ASN A 112 -1.99 -4.56 5.13
N CYS A 113 -1.44 -3.97 4.08
CA CYS A 113 -0.15 -4.37 3.52
C CYS A 113 1.02 -3.69 4.24
N ASN A 114 2.16 -4.39 4.27
CA ASN A 114 3.44 -3.87 4.72
C ASN A 114 4.36 -3.62 3.53
N ILE A 115 4.94 -2.43 3.48
CA ILE A 115 5.95 -2.06 2.48
C ILE A 115 7.21 -1.58 3.20
N SER A 116 8.32 -2.20 2.88
CA SER A 116 9.61 -1.85 3.48
C SER A 116 10.47 -1.00 2.53
N VAL A 117 11.58 -0.49 3.04
CA VAL A 117 12.54 0.32 2.27
C VAL A 117 13.07 -0.44 1.05
N GLY A 118 13.29 0.29 -0.03
CA GLY A 118 13.84 -0.27 -1.27
C GLY A 118 12.82 -1.00 -2.15
N VAL A 119 11.56 -1.04 -1.76
CA VAL A 119 10.50 -1.65 -2.59
C VAL A 119 10.29 -0.81 -3.85
N LEU A 120 10.25 -1.51 -4.99
CA LEU A 120 9.90 -0.95 -6.28
C LEU A 120 8.75 -1.75 -6.90
N MET A 121 7.69 -1.06 -7.29
CA MET A 121 6.60 -1.62 -8.10
C MET A 121 6.61 -0.92 -9.46
N GLY A 122 7.09 -1.64 -10.48
CA GLY A 122 7.32 -1.12 -11.82
C GLY A 122 6.38 -1.71 -12.86
N LEU A 123 6.18 -0.95 -13.94
CA LEU A 123 5.43 -1.42 -15.12
C LEU A 123 6.32 -2.28 -16.03
N THR A 124 5.66 -3.07 -16.90
CA THR A 124 6.27 -3.63 -18.12
C THR A 124 5.46 -3.14 -19.31
N HIS A 125 6.15 -2.85 -20.42
CA HIS A 125 5.53 -2.50 -21.68
C HIS A 125 5.64 -3.69 -22.63
N ASP A 126 4.50 -4.22 -23.04
CA ASP A 126 4.40 -5.13 -24.16
C ASP A 126 4.43 -4.31 -25.45
N ILE A 127 5.57 -4.34 -26.11
CA ILE A 127 5.83 -3.50 -27.32
C ILE A 127 4.98 -3.99 -28.50
N GLU A 128 4.77 -5.30 -28.61
CA GLU A 128 4.03 -5.91 -29.73
C GLU A 128 2.54 -5.54 -29.68
N HIS A 129 1.94 -5.58 -28.49
CA HIS A 129 0.52 -5.28 -28.30
C HIS A 129 0.26 -3.84 -27.84
N HIS A 130 1.29 -3.03 -27.63
CA HIS A 130 1.20 -1.65 -27.10
C HIS A 130 0.47 -1.53 -25.76
N VAL A 131 0.62 -2.54 -24.87
CA VAL A 131 -0.04 -2.62 -23.56
C VAL A 131 0.95 -2.43 -22.44
N PHE A 132 0.56 -1.61 -21.45
CA PHE A 132 1.31 -1.47 -20.20
C PHE A 132 0.68 -2.34 -19.12
N TYR A 133 1.50 -3.11 -18.44
CA TYR A 133 1.11 -3.95 -17.32
C TYR A 133 1.65 -3.40 -16.00
N TYR A 134 0.85 -3.50 -14.95
CA TYR A 134 1.15 -2.95 -13.64
C TYR A 134 0.93 -4.00 -12.56
N PRO A 135 1.77 -4.04 -11.51
CA PRO A 135 1.60 -4.96 -10.40
C PRO A 135 0.31 -4.72 -9.62
N THR A 136 -0.30 -5.80 -9.17
CA THR A 136 -1.44 -5.80 -8.26
C THR A 136 -1.10 -6.63 -7.04
N ILE A 137 -1.29 -6.07 -5.86
CA ILE A 137 -1.01 -6.68 -4.57
C ILE A 137 -2.33 -6.86 -3.82
N GLY A 138 -2.59 -8.07 -3.35
CA GLY A 138 -3.75 -8.43 -2.53
C GLY A 138 -3.70 -7.85 -1.11
N HIS A 139 -4.51 -8.41 -0.22
CA HIS A 139 -4.61 -7.98 1.17
C HIS A 139 -3.53 -8.64 2.04
N ARG A 140 -3.13 -7.96 3.11
CA ARG A 140 -2.19 -8.51 4.11
C ARG A 140 -0.88 -9.02 3.53
N VAL A 141 -0.47 -8.47 2.39
CA VAL A 141 0.82 -8.81 1.77
C VAL A 141 1.95 -8.08 2.47
N SER A 142 3.07 -8.77 2.68
CA SER A 142 4.30 -8.20 3.24
C SER A 142 5.41 -8.20 2.21
N LEU A 143 5.84 -7.01 1.78
CA LEU A 143 6.99 -6.80 0.90
C LEU A 143 8.19 -6.36 1.73
N ALA A 144 9.18 -7.23 1.87
CA ALA A 144 10.39 -6.98 2.64
C ALA A 144 11.33 -5.98 1.95
N ASN A 145 12.43 -5.64 2.61
CA ASN A 145 13.41 -4.66 2.13
C ASN A 145 13.95 -5.04 0.74
N GLY A 146 13.98 -4.06 -0.17
CA GLY A 146 14.60 -4.23 -1.49
C GLY A 146 13.80 -5.04 -2.51
N VAL A 147 12.59 -5.46 -2.21
CA VAL A 147 11.73 -6.22 -3.13
C VAL A 147 11.43 -5.42 -4.40
N LYS A 148 11.50 -6.09 -5.55
CA LYS A 148 11.07 -5.55 -6.85
C LYS A 148 9.90 -6.38 -7.36
N VAL A 149 8.81 -5.71 -7.73
CA VAL A 149 7.63 -6.35 -8.36
C VAL A 149 7.42 -5.68 -9.71
N ILE A 150 7.57 -6.41 -10.81
CA ILE A 150 7.65 -5.81 -12.13
C ILE A 150 6.69 -6.50 -13.09
N GLY A 151 5.88 -5.69 -13.79
CA GLY A 151 5.04 -6.12 -14.90
C GLY A 151 3.67 -6.63 -14.49
N ASN A 152 3.12 -7.57 -15.27
CA ASN A 152 1.80 -8.16 -15.06
C ASN A 152 1.85 -9.19 -13.92
N VAL A 153 2.12 -8.72 -12.73
CA VAL A 153 2.24 -9.57 -11.53
C VAL A 153 1.04 -9.37 -10.63
N HIS A 154 0.41 -10.46 -10.26
CA HIS A 154 -0.58 -10.51 -9.20
C HIS A 154 0.00 -11.26 -8.01
N ILE A 155 0.11 -10.60 -6.86
CA ILE A 155 0.48 -11.21 -5.58
C ILE A 155 -0.80 -11.35 -4.77
N ASP A 156 -1.19 -12.57 -4.47
CA ASP A 156 -2.44 -12.88 -3.80
C ASP A 156 -2.39 -12.55 -2.29
N ASP A 157 -3.55 -12.65 -1.63
CA ASP A 157 -3.74 -12.31 -0.22
C ASP A 157 -2.79 -13.08 0.70
N GLY A 158 -2.26 -12.39 1.69
CA GLY A 158 -1.45 -13.02 2.74
C GLY A 158 -0.04 -13.42 2.31
N ALA A 159 0.38 -13.15 1.08
CA ALA A 159 1.72 -13.51 0.63
C ALA A 159 2.83 -12.70 1.31
N VAL A 160 4.01 -13.28 1.39
CA VAL A 160 5.25 -12.66 1.89
C VAL A 160 6.32 -12.73 0.82
N VAL A 161 6.95 -11.59 0.53
CA VAL A 161 8.08 -11.53 -0.38
C VAL A 161 9.33 -11.15 0.41
N GLY A 162 10.30 -12.05 0.42
CA GLY A 162 11.53 -11.92 1.20
C GLY A 162 12.48 -10.85 0.67
N VAL A 163 13.47 -10.52 1.49
CA VAL A 163 14.44 -9.43 1.23
C VAL A 163 15.13 -9.61 -0.12
N GLY A 164 15.18 -8.51 -0.89
CA GLY A 164 15.89 -8.46 -2.18
C GLY A 164 15.28 -9.29 -3.31
N ALA A 165 14.13 -9.91 -3.10
CA ALA A 165 13.50 -10.75 -4.14
C ALA A 165 13.00 -9.90 -5.33
N VAL A 166 13.05 -10.51 -6.53
CA VAL A 166 12.54 -9.94 -7.77
C VAL A 166 11.38 -10.79 -8.27
N VAL A 167 10.16 -10.27 -8.13
CA VAL A 167 8.91 -10.95 -8.51
C VAL A 167 8.54 -10.56 -9.92
N THR A 168 8.52 -11.54 -10.82
CA THR A 168 8.17 -11.38 -12.24
C THR A 168 7.02 -12.31 -12.65
N ALA A 169 6.52 -13.15 -11.73
CA ALA A 169 5.37 -14.03 -11.91
C ALA A 169 4.42 -13.90 -10.72
N GLY A 170 3.16 -14.31 -10.91
CA GLY A 170 2.15 -14.28 -9.85
C GLY A 170 2.56 -15.14 -8.64
N LEU A 171 2.07 -14.75 -7.46
CA LEU A 171 2.23 -15.53 -6.23
C LEU A 171 0.85 -15.85 -5.65
N ASP A 172 0.66 -17.11 -5.32
CA ASP A 172 -0.59 -17.60 -4.75
C ASP A 172 -0.81 -17.11 -3.31
N LYS A 173 -2.03 -17.28 -2.83
CA LYS A 173 -2.43 -16.94 -1.48
C LYS A 173 -1.49 -17.59 -0.44
N ASP A 174 -1.14 -16.79 0.57
CA ASP A 174 -0.28 -17.18 1.68
C ASP A 174 1.13 -17.70 1.27
N ALA A 175 1.54 -17.50 0.01
CA ALA A 175 2.86 -17.89 -0.47
C ALA A 175 3.97 -17.09 0.20
N VAL A 176 5.09 -17.73 0.51
CA VAL A 176 6.34 -17.10 0.92
C VAL A 176 7.36 -17.29 -0.20
N ALA A 177 7.78 -16.20 -0.83
CA ALA A 177 8.67 -16.22 -1.99
C ALA A 177 9.96 -15.45 -1.73
N VAL A 178 11.09 -15.99 -2.23
CA VAL A 178 12.43 -15.39 -2.10
C VAL A 178 13.24 -15.55 -3.38
N GLY A 179 14.29 -14.77 -3.53
CA GLY A 179 15.31 -14.93 -4.58
C GLY A 179 15.09 -14.06 -5.84
N VAL A 180 15.99 -14.26 -6.82
CA VAL A 180 16.02 -13.55 -8.11
C VAL A 180 16.24 -14.59 -9.23
N PRO A 181 15.18 -14.91 -10.00
CA PRO A 181 13.77 -14.54 -9.81
C PRO A 181 13.16 -15.17 -8.54
N ALA A 182 12.12 -14.55 -8.00
CA ALA A 182 11.45 -15.05 -6.79
C ALA A 182 10.84 -16.44 -7.01
N ARG A 183 11.00 -17.34 -6.03
CA ARG A 183 10.42 -18.67 -5.99
C ARG A 183 9.72 -18.90 -4.66
N VAL A 184 8.59 -19.56 -4.72
CA VAL A 184 7.83 -19.96 -3.54
C VAL A 184 8.59 -21.04 -2.78
N ILE A 185 8.82 -20.82 -1.49
CA ILE A 185 9.52 -21.74 -0.59
C ILE A 185 8.61 -22.30 0.52
N ALA A 186 7.47 -21.66 0.77
CA ALA A 186 6.49 -22.06 1.78
C ALA A 186 5.12 -21.41 1.51
N HIS A 187 4.09 -21.86 2.24
CA HIS A 187 2.73 -21.29 2.26
C HIS A 187 2.27 -21.01 3.71
N THR A 188 3.13 -20.39 4.50
CA THR A 188 2.84 -20.07 5.91
C THR A 188 2.14 -18.71 6.09
N GLY A 189 2.08 -17.92 5.03
CA GLY A 189 1.42 -16.62 5.01
C GLY A 189 2.11 -15.52 5.81
N SER A 190 1.47 -14.37 5.84
CA SER A 190 2.00 -13.11 6.37
C SER A 190 1.63 -12.80 7.82
N ALA A 191 0.90 -13.69 8.52
CA ALA A 191 0.35 -13.38 9.85
C ALA A 191 1.43 -12.92 10.85
N ALA A 192 2.61 -13.52 10.82
CA ALA A 192 3.72 -13.14 11.68
C ALA A 192 4.33 -11.76 11.35
N TYR A 193 4.18 -11.29 10.11
CA TYR A 193 4.77 -10.03 9.63
C TYR A 193 3.79 -8.87 9.65
N VAL A 194 2.53 -9.13 9.31
CA VAL A 194 1.50 -8.09 9.19
C VAL A 194 0.95 -7.68 10.55
N GLY A 195 0.93 -8.58 11.53
CA GLY A 195 0.48 -8.28 12.90
C GLY A 195 -0.99 -7.86 12.99
N SER A 196 -1.31 -7.01 13.97
CA SER A 196 -2.68 -6.54 14.22
C SER A 196 -3.09 -5.43 13.27
N PHE A 197 -4.39 -5.37 12.93
CA PHE A 197 -4.99 -4.35 12.08
C PHE A 197 -6.31 -3.84 12.65
N HIS A 198 -6.73 -2.67 12.19
CA HIS A 198 -7.93 -2.00 12.69
C HIS A 198 -9.19 -2.81 12.36
N PRO A 199 -10.11 -3.06 13.33
CA PRO A 199 -11.29 -3.89 13.10
C PRO A 199 -12.17 -3.46 11.93
N ALA A 200 -12.29 -2.15 11.67
CA ALA A 200 -13.07 -1.65 10.55
C ALA A 200 -12.56 -2.07 9.15
N THR A 201 -11.35 -2.64 9.06
CA THR A 201 -10.81 -3.17 7.79
C THR A 201 -11.28 -4.59 7.50
N ILE A 202 -11.77 -5.33 8.49
CA ILE A 202 -12.18 -6.73 8.35
C ILE A 202 -13.36 -6.89 7.37
N PRO A 203 -14.47 -6.12 7.48
CA PRO A 203 -15.58 -6.22 6.54
C PRO A 203 -15.14 -5.92 5.10
N LEU A 204 -14.28 -4.92 4.90
CA LEU A 204 -13.79 -4.52 3.59
C LEU A 204 -12.97 -5.64 2.91
N MET A 205 -12.15 -6.37 3.67
CA MET A 205 -11.41 -7.52 3.13
C MET A 205 -12.37 -8.64 2.72
N ASN A 206 -13.39 -8.92 3.54
CA ASN A 206 -14.37 -9.96 3.24
C ASN A 206 -15.22 -9.64 2.01
N GLU A 207 -15.59 -8.37 1.81
CA GLU A 207 -16.31 -7.91 0.61
C GLU A 207 -15.44 -8.02 -0.65
N ALA A 208 -14.16 -7.67 -0.56
CA ALA A 208 -13.23 -7.78 -1.67
C ALA A 208 -13.02 -9.25 -2.11
N VAL A 209 -12.91 -10.18 -1.16
CA VAL A 209 -12.83 -11.63 -1.46
C VAL A 209 -14.09 -12.13 -2.15
N LYS A 210 -15.29 -11.68 -1.72
CA LYS A 210 -16.56 -12.06 -2.39
C LYS A 210 -16.69 -11.53 -3.81
N ALA A 211 -16.10 -10.38 -4.10
CA ALA A 211 -16.13 -9.78 -5.44
C ALA A 211 -15.11 -10.42 -6.41
N SER A 212 -14.16 -11.20 -5.91
CA SER A 212 -13.14 -11.91 -6.69
C SER A 212 -13.48 -13.37 -6.99
N ASN A 213 -14.50 -13.93 -6.33
CA ASN A 213 -15.08 -15.24 -6.61
C ASN A 213 -16.32 -15.12 -7.51
#